data_7fe86bbd27932f992dacb9e574f94faf
#
_entry.id   7fe86bbd27932f992dacb9e574f94faf
#
_cell.length_a   1.000
_cell.length_b   1.000
_cell.length_c   1.000
_cell.angle_alpha   90.00
_cell.angle_beta   90.00
_cell.angle_gamma   90.00
#
_symmetry.space_group_name_H-M   'P 1'
#
loop_
_entity.id
_entity.type
_entity.pdbx_description
1 polymer ?
#
loop_
_entity_poly.entity_id
_entity_poly.type
_entity_poly.pdbx_seq_one_letter_code
_entity_poly.pdbx_strand_id
1 'polypeptide(L)'
;ARVEDFLDGHKTIIYYPFAGGIDMKLKTWVYPANWHWVASYYGKKDKEQKAEIIQAFKEGEKKIIVATKAFGMGVDISDIDRVYHVAPSGTFVDYIQEIGRAARDKNVSGVAATDFNERDFYYMKRLHSAGAISQEQLGMILKKVWEIYLMKGCSDEMQMSLSDFEFAVRLPRKKNKLEYESDLEQVIKTALLWIEEDLSFRHGGSPVEINSQTLFADGYVQEKTGDATFRKKYKQYMVPVEGVEGVYKVAFESLWENCFSEMGYREFKRDLYNGNLFEGVRAAAVGKHDVLLKESAADICFKLASLLKSLKDLLTVSLYGNKGKFEEDDLRSIFAAYDMDVPSAKRFITSLLESRVEEGRSVSYITSAKKKDEDKLMFTVTRGFDLLLSRYQKLCAQRITGKKGGRLLFYVTPFSDLNMLLNLLSMLNVVDFTVEGGVPSVGVRVHDAEILKKEATSGSYQNRVLENNEKIFQEQIELFRLFFGNTKLSDEQRWEFIEDYFTGMSLEGLKEKYSCVVECRLCKV
;
A
#
# COMPACT_ATOMS: atom_id res chain seq x y z
N ALA A 1 -1.28 -29.04 1.32
CA ALA A 1 -2.53 -29.79 1.08
C ALA A 1 -3.30 -29.19 -0.10
N ARG A 2 -3.99 -30.01 -0.88
CA ARG A 2 -4.94 -29.56 -1.93
C ARG A 2 -6.32 -29.48 -1.32
N VAL A 3 -7.19 -28.59 -1.82
CA VAL A 3 -8.59 -28.50 -1.34
C VAL A 3 -9.31 -29.83 -1.47
N GLU A 4 -8.95 -30.62 -2.46
CA GLU A 4 -9.54 -31.95 -2.70
C GLU A 4 -9.18 -33.00 -1.63
N ASP A 5 -8.07 -32.81 -0.93
CA ASP A 5 -7.69 -33.69 0.18
C ASP A 5 -8.68 -33.59 1.36
N PHE A 6 -9.57 -32.58 1.34
CA PHE A 6 -10.60 -32.32 2.34
C PHE A 6 -12.01 -32.71 1.89
N LEU A 7 -12.17 -33.30 0.70
CA LEU A 7 -13.47 -33.78 0.19
C LEU A 7 -13.80 -35.19 0.71
N ASP A 8 -13.69 -35.38 2.01
CA ASP A 8 -13.91 -36.64 2.72
C ASP A 8 -15.27 -36.70 3.43
N GLY A 9 -16.15 -35.73 3.13
CA GLY A 9 -17.49 -35.63 3.72
C GLY A 9 -17.59 -34.72 4.93
N HIS A 10 -16.48 -34.32 5.53
CA HIS A 10 -16.44 -33.41 6.66
C HIS A 10 -16.65 -31.95 6.26
N LYS A 11 -17.37 -31.19 7.11
CA LYS A 11 -17.49 -29.74 6.92
C LYS A 11 -16.18 -29.05 7.31
N THR A 12 -15.53 -28.44 6.32
CA THR A 12 -14.19 -27.86 6.47
C THR A 12 -14.15 -26.38 6.13
N ILE A 13 -13.52 -25.58 6.99
CA ILE A 13 -13.12 -24.21 6.68
C ILE A 13 -11.62 -24.20 6.36
N ILE A 14 -11.24 -23.62 5.22
CA ILE A 14 -9.86 -23.40 4.84
C ILE A 14 -9.57 -21.90 4.90
N TYR A 15 -8.81 -21.45 5.88
CA TYR A 15 -8.40 -20.06 5.98
C TYR A 15 -7.24 -19.74 5.06
N TYR A 16 -7.48 -18.73 4.22
CA TYR A 16 -6.50 -18.19 3.28
C TYR A 16 -6.22 -16.72 3.61
N PRO A 17 -4.94 -16.26 3.62
CA PRO A 17 -4.59 -14.95 4.17
C PRO A 17 -5.15 -13.78 3.38
N PHE A 18 -5.42 -13.93 2.06
CA PHE A 18 -5.84 -12.82 1.21
C PHE A 18 -7.05 -13.15 0.34
N ALA A 19 -7.95 -12.18 0.18
CA ALA A 19 -9.10 -12.29 -0.73
C ALA A 19 -8.66 -12.34 -2.22
N GLY A 20 -7.57 -11.63 -2.55
CA GLY A 20 -7.09 -11.55 -3.93
C GLY A 20 -6.65 -12.89 -4.48
N GLY A 21 -7.32 -13.33 -5.55
CA GLY A 21 -7.00 -14.55 -6.27
C GLY A 21 -7.55 -15.85 -5.68
N ILE A 22 -8.38 -15.84 -4.61
CA ILE A 22 -9.01 -17.06 -4.09
C ILE A 22 -9.78 -17.78 -5.19
N ASP A 23 -10.68 -17.09 -5.88
CA ASP A 23 -11.52 -17.69 -6.92
C ASP A 23 -10.69 -18.25 -8.10
N MET A 24 -9.61 -17.56 -8.47
CA MET A 24 -8.70 -18.05 -9.49
C MET A 24 -7.90 -19.27 -9.02
N LYS A 25 -7.50 -19.30 -7.75
CA LYS A 25 -6.79 -20.45 -7.16
C LYS A 25 -7.72 -21.64 -7.01
N LEU A 26 -8.97 -21.44 -6.63
CA LEU A 26 -9.96 -22.53 -6.58
C LEU A 26 -10.12 -23.22 -7.93
N LYS A 27 -10.08 -22.47 -9.04
CA LYS A 27 -10.08 -23.06 -10.40
C LYS A 27 -8.90 -24.00 -10.68
N THR A 28 -7.79 -23.82 -9.97
CA THR A 28 -6.59 -24.67 -10.10
C THR A 28 -6.48 -25.72 -9.01
N TRP A 29 -7.11 -25.52 -7.85
CA TRP A 29 -7.02 -26.41 -6.69
C TRP A 29 -8.15 -27.44 -6.62
N VAL A 30 -9.24 -27.19 -7.33
CA VAL A 30 -10.45 -28.04 -7.32
C VAL A 30 -10.78 -28.46 -8.74
N TYR A 31 -10.97 -29.77 -8.96
CA TYR A 31 -11.43 -30.26 -10.27
C TYR A 31 -12.87 -29.78 -10.54
N PRO A 32 -13.24 -29.49 -11.80
CA PRO A 32 -14.56 -28.97 -12.15
C PRO A 32 -15.72 -29.80 -11.62
N ALA A 33 -15.58 -31.13 -11.56
CA ALA A 33 -16.56 -32.03 -11.00
C ALA A 33 -16.91 -31.79 -9.53
N ASN A 34 -15.96 -31.19 -8.77
CA ASN A 34 -16.06 -30.97 -7.33
C ASN A 34 -16.43 -29.52 -6.95
N TRP A 35 -16.57 -28.63 -7.92
CA TRP A 35 -16.88 -27.20 -7.64
C TRP A 35 -18.20 -27.01 -6.89
N HIS A 36 -19.15 -27.91 -7.06
CA HIS A 36 -20.41 -27.83 -6.35
C HIS A 36 -20.27 -28.01 -4.84
N TRP A 37 -19.22 -28.69 -4.35
CA TRP A 37 -18.93 -28.86 -2.92
C TRP A 37 -18.18 -27.72 -2.27
N VAL A 38 -17.55 -26.84 -3.06
CA VAL A 38 -16.63 -25.81 -2.57
C VAL A 38 -17.19 -24.42 -2.83
N ALA A 39 -17.02 -23.52 -1.86
CA ALA A 39 -17.32 -22.10 -2.02
C ALA A 39 -16.16 -21.23 -1.53
N SER A 40 -16.06 -20.00 -2.04
CA SER A 40 -15.16 -18.97 -1.52
C SER A 40 -15.93 -17.92 -0.74
N TYR A 41 -15.35 -17.47 0.39
CA TYR A 41 -15.97 -16.42 1.22
C TYR A 41 -14.93 -15.37 1.62
N TYR A 42 -15.14 -14.11 1.21
CA TYR A 42 -14.24 -13.00 1.56
C TYR A 42 -14.98 -11.65 1.57
N GLY A 43 -14.35 -10.63 2.16
CA GLY A 43 -14.97 -9.35 2.47
C GLY A 43 -15.59 -8.61 1.28
N LYS A 44 -15.02 -8.74 0.07
CA LYS A 44 -15.45 -8.03 -1.15
C LYS A 44 -16.70 -8.64 -1.83
N LYS A 45 -17.16 -9.82 -1.44
CA LYS A 45 -18.43 -10.36 -1.93
C LYS A 45 -19.60 -9.55 -1.38
N ASP A 46 -20.67 -9.40 -2.16
CA ASP A 46 -21.87 -8.70 -1.72
C ASP A 46 -22.61 -9.44 -0.60
N LYS A 47 -23.60 -8.79 0.02
CA LYS A 47 -24.30 -9.35 1.16
C LYS A 47 -25.15 -10.57 0.79
N GLU A 48 -25.74 -10.57 -0.40
CA GLU A 48 -26.61 -11.64 -0.90
C GLU A 48 -25.80 -12.90 -1.16
N GLN A 49 -24.71 -12.79 -1.92
CA GLN A 49 -23.77 -13.90 -2.15
C GLN A 49 -23.22 -14.49 -0.85
N LYS A 50 -22.89 -13.65 0.14
CA LYS A 50 -22.44 -14.12 1.46
C LYS A 50 -23.51 -14.93 2.19
N ALA A 51 -24.77 -14.45 2.14
CA ALA A 51 -25.88 -15.13 2.78
C ALA A 51 -26.16 -16.49 2.12
N GLU A 52 -26.18 -16.56 0.80
CA GLU A 52 -26.35 -17.79 0.03
C GLU A 52 -25.27 -18.83 0.34
N ILE A 53 -24.00 -18.42 0.38
CA ILE A 53 -22.87 -19.31 0.69
C ILE A 53 -23.01 -19.88 2.11
N ILE A 54 -23.35 -19.02 3.09
CA ILE A 54 -23.55 -19.46 4.49
C ILE A 54 -24.70 -20.46 4.58
N GLN A 55 -25.81 -20.20 3.91
CA GLN A 55 -26.99 -21.08 3.91
C GLN A 55 -26.65 -22.42 3.27
N ALA A 56 -26.06 -22.43 2.08
CA ALA A 56 -25.64 -23.65 1.39
C ALA A 56 -24.63 -24.49 2.21
N PHE A 57 -23.77 -23.83 2.99
CA PHE A 57 -22.84 -24.53 3.88
C PHE A 57 -23.56 -25.09 5.11
N LYS A 58 -24.51 -24.37 5.70
CA LYS A 58 -25.37 -24.89 6.80
C LYS A 58 -26.15 -26.12 6.38
N GLU A 59 -26.77 -26.08 5.21
CA GLU A 59 -27.57 -27.16 4.66
C GLU A 59 -26.73 -28.35 4.14
N GLY A 60 -25.41 -28.20 4.08
CA GLY A 60 -24.51 -29.25 3.65
C GLY A 60 -24.40 -29.40 2.13
N GLU A 61 -24.98 -28.51 1.35
CA GLU A 61 -24.77 -28.39 -0.09
C GLU A 61 -23.31 -28.01 -0.44
N LYS A 62 -22.70 -27.21 0.43
CA LYS A 62 -21.25 -26.93 0.42
C LYS A 62 -20.61 -27.65 1.59
N LYS A 63 -19.49 -28.34 1.33
CA LYS A 63 -18.70 -29.04 2.34
C LYS A 63 -17.44 -28.30 2.72
N ILE A 64 -16.91 -27.50 1.80
CA ILE A 64 -15.68 -26.74 2.01
C ILE A 64 -15.94 -25.26 1.73
N ILE A 65 -15.54 -24.41 2.68
CA ILE A 65 -15.41 -22.97 2.45
C ILE A 65 -13.94 -22.57 2.49
N VAL A 66 -13.45 -21.98 1.39
CA VAL A 66 -12.16 -21.29 1.39
C VAL A 66 -12.41 -19.82 1.70
N ALA A 67 -11.95 -19.37 2.84
CA ALA A 67 -12.30 -18.07 3.40
C ALA A 67 -11.08 -17.23 3.81
N THR A 68 -11.27 -15.92 3.85
CA THR A 68 -10.42 -15.04 4.65
C THR A 68 -11.01 -14.89 6.06
N LYS A 69 -10.30 -14.20 6.96
CA LYS A 69 -10.80 -13.79 8.29
C LYS A 69 -12.24 -13.22 8.27
N ALA A 70 -12.71 -12.71 7.12
CA ALA A 70 -14.09 -12.21 6.96
C ALA A 70 -15.16 -13.25 7.24
N PHE A 71 -14.88 -14.54 7.15
CA PHE A 71 -15.80 -15.64 7.53
C PHE A 71 -15.87 -15.81 9.06
N GLY A 72 -15.50 -14.85 9.80
CA GLY A 72 -15.45 -15.01 11.26
C GLY A 72 -16.56 -14.27 11.99
N MET A 73 -17.01 -13.15 11.49
CA MET A 73 -17.90 -12.26 12.21
C MET A 73 -19.36 -12.61 11.97
N GLY A 74 -20.07 -13.00 13.03
CA GLY A 74 -21.53 -13.21 12.97
C GLY A 74 -22.00 -14.52 12.30
N VAL A 75 -21.09 -15.45 12.00
CA VAL A 75 -21.45 -16.77 11.45
C VAL A 75 -21.47 -17.80 12.56
N ASP A 76 -22.66 -18.32 12.87
CA ASP A 76 -22.85 -19.42 13.82
C ASP A 76 -23.23 -20.70 13.07
N ILE A 77 -22.30 -21.65 13.05
CA ILE A 77 -22.44 -22.97 12.44
C ILE A 77 -21.79 -23.94 13.43
N SER A 78 -22.56 -24.85 14.01
CA SER A 78 -22.13 -25.72 15.10
C SER A 78 -21.44 -27.01 14.64
N ASP A 79 -21.72 -27.46 13.41
CA ASP A 79 -21.31 -28.74 12.84
C ASP A 79 -20.09 -28.67 11.92
N ILE A 80 -19.15 -27.80 12.22
CA ILE A 80 -17.87 -27.71 11.53
C ILE A 80 -16.90 -28.73 12.15
N ASP A 81 -16.42 -29.66 11.33
CA ASP A 81 -15.52 -30.72 11.77
C ASP A 81 -14.06 -30.29 11.72
N ARG A 82 -13.71 -29.45 10.76
CA ARG A 82 -12.31 -29.14 10.49
C ARG A 82 -12.07 -27.66 10.17
N VAL A 83 -11.01 -27.13 10.75
CA VAL A 83 -10.43 -25.83 10.38
C VAL A 83 -9.00 -26.04 9.94
N TYR A 84 -8.68 -25.54 8.75
CA TYR A 84 -7.34 -25.67 8.17
C TYR A 84 -6.78 -24.29 7.81
N HIS A 85 -5.54 -24.01 8.21
CA HIS A 85 -4.84 -22.78 7.89
C HIS A 85 -3.75 -23.01 6.86
N VAL A 86 -3.86 -22.35 5.70
CA VAL A 86 -2.83 -22.35 4.64
C VAL A 86 -1.61 -21.53 5.03
N ALA A 87 -1.79 -20.53 5.90
CA ALA A 87 -0.76 -19.65 6.41
C ALA A 87 -1.15 -19.16 7.81
N PRO A 88 -0.20 -18.66 8.62
CA PRO A 88 -0.50 -18.11 9.94
C PRO A 88 -1.57 -17.00 9.84
N SER A 89 -2.46 -16.97 10.83
CA SER A 89 -3.39 -15.85 11.03
C SER A 89 -2.65 -14.56 11.37
N GLY A 90 -3.33 -13.41 11.31
CA GLY A 90 -2.70 -12.13 11.61
C GLY A 90 -2.14 -12.06 13.04
N THR A 91 -2.90 -12.55 14.01
CA THR A 91 -2.47 -12.65 15.42
C THR A 91 -2.76 -14.04 15.96
N PHE A 92 -2.14 -14.38 17.08
CA PHE A 92 -2.39 -15.65 17.78
C PHE A 92 -3.84 -15.72 18.30
N VAL A 93 -4.39 -14.60 18.76
CA VAL A 93 -5.81 -14.48 19.14
C VAL A 93 -6.73 -14.79 17.97
N ASP A 94 -6.44 -14.24 16.79
CA ASP A 94 -7.21 -14.54 15.57
C ASP A 94 -7.20 -16.03 15.26
N TYR A 95 -6.03 -16.66 15.33
CA TYR A 95 -5.87 -18.10 15.12
C TYR A 95 -6.76 -18.90 16.07
N ILE A 96 -6.74 -18.58 17.38
CA ILE A 96 -7.57 -19.28 18.38
C ILE A 96 -9.07 -19.08 18.10
N GLN A 97 -9.49 -17.87 17.73
CA GLN A 97 -10.89 -17.61 17.36
C GLN A 97 -11.32 -18.36 16.08
N GLU A 98 -10.39 -18.55 15.15
CA GLU A 98 -10.65 -19.28 13.91
C GLU A 98 -10.74 -20.79 14.15
N ILE A 99 -9.84 -21.39 14.94
CA ILE A 99 -9.92 -22.82 15.30
C ILE A 99 -11.10 -23.13 16.21
N GLY A 100 -11.52 -22.21 17.09
CA GLY A 100 -12.69 -22.32 17.94
C GLY A 100 -14.02 -22.38 17.18
N ARG A 101 -14.00 -22.41 15.85
CA ARG A 101 -15.19 -22.69 15.02
C ARG A 101 -15.43 -24.18 14.82
N ALA A 102 -14.37 -24.98 14.91
CA ALA A 102 -14.53 -26.43 14.89
C ALA A 102 -15.12 -26.91 16.24
N ALA A 103 -15.99 -27.89 16.17
CA ALA A 103 -16.56 -28.57 17.35
C ALA A 103 -17.28 -27.63 18.35
N ARG A 104 -18.08 -26.69 17.88
CA ARG A 104 -18.96 -25.89 18.75
C ARG A 104 -20.08 -26.75 19.38
N ASP A 105 -20.50 -27.79 18.69
CA ASP A 105 -21.37 -28.79 19.29
C ASP A 105 -20.55 -29.76 20.13
N LYS A 106 -21.00 -30.02 21.36
CA LYS A 106 -20.33 -30.94 22.31
C LYS A 106 -20.20 -32.38 21.82
N ASN A 107 -20.98 -32.75 20.81
CA ASN A 107 -20.97 -34.08 20.21
C ASN A 107 -20.06 -34.18 18.97
N VAL A 108 -19.45 -33.08 18.54
CA VAL A 108 -18.56 -33.02 17.38
C VAL A 108 -17.12 -32.93 17.86
N SER A 109 -16.28 -33.85 17.41
CA SER A 109 -14.82 -33.76 17.58
C SER A 109 -14.23 -32.93 16.46
N GLY A 110 -13.67 -31.77 16.77
CA GLY A 110 -13.11 -30.86 15.76
C GLY A 110 -11.60 -31.02 15.62
N VAL A 111 -11.11 -30.79 14.41
CA VAL A 111 -9.69 -30.82 14.09
C VAL A 111 -9.25 -29.46 13.58
N ALA A 112 -8.23 -28.88 14.23
CA ALA A 112 -7.49 -27.72 13.71
C ALA A 112 -6.15 -28.18 13.16
N ALA A 113 -5.89 -27.90 11.88
CA ALA A 113 -4.68 -28.33 11.19
C ALA A 113 -4.02 -27.20 10.40
N THR A 114 -2.72 -27.32 10.22
CA THR A 114 -1.92 -26.40 9.41
C THR A 114 -0.66 -27.10 8.90
N ASP A 115 -0.13 -26.61 7.78
CA ASP A 115 1.15 -27.07 7.22
C ASP A 115 2.08 -25.90 6.84
N PHE A 116 1.87 -24.73 7.42
CA PHE A 116 2.70 -23.58 7.16
C PHE A 116 4.12 -23.72 7.78
N ASN A 117 5.05 -22.98 7.26
CA ASN A 117 6.46 -22.98 7.65
C ASN A 117 6.99 -21.54 7.83
N GLU A 118 8.27 -21.38 8.18
CA GLU A 118 8.91 -20.07 8.41
C GLU A 118 8.69 -19.05 7.26
N ARG A 119 8.62 -19.49 6.01
CA ARG A 119 8.41 -18.58 4.87
C ARG A 119 7.01 -17.98 4.85
N ASP A 120 6.06 -18.64 5.49
CA ASP A 120 4.66 -18.22 5.50
C ASP A 120 4.41 -17.07 6.48
N PHE A 121 5.33 -16.77 7.41
CA PHE A 121 5.30 -15.54 8.21
C PHE A 121 5.38 -14.26 7.35
N TYR A 122 5.82 -14.37 6.10
CA TYR A 122 5.66 -13.29 5.14
C TYR A 122 4.21 -12.83 4.99
N TYR A 123 3.26 -13.74 5.06
CA TYR A 123 1.83 -13.42 5.00
C TYR A 123 1.37 -12.60 6.19
N MET A 124 1.84 -12.93 7.40
CA MET A 124 1.58 -12.13 8.61
C MET A 124 2.15 -10.71 8.47
N LYS A 125 3.40 -10.58 8.04
CA LYS A 125 4.04 -9.29 7.81
C LYS A 125 3.19 -8.41 6.88
N ARG A 126 2.62 -9.00 5.86
CA ARG A 126 1.77 -8.31 4.91
C ARG A 126 0.38 -7.96 5.46
N LEU A 127 -0.19 -8.79 6.33
CA LEU A 127 -1.48 -8.52 7.01
C LEU A 127 -1.37 -7.37 8.00
N HIS A 128 -0.27 -7.29 8.73
CA HIS A 128 -0.03 -6.22 9.69
C HIS A 128 0.41 -4.90 9.07
N SER A 129 0.56 -4.83 7.74
CA SER A 129 1.20 -3.69 7.07
C SER A 129 2.60 -3.35 7.62
N ALA A 130 3.13 -4.19 8.52
CA ALA A 130 4.46 -4.08 9.12
C ALA A 130 5.53 -4.35 8.07
N GLY A 131 5.87 -3.35 7.30
CA GLY A 131 6.79 -3.40 6.16
C GLY A 131 6.22 -2.78 4.89
N ALA A 132 4.99 -2.24 4.96
CA ALA A 132 4.46 -1.36 3.92
C ALA A 132 5.05 0.05 4.02
N ILE A 133 5.42 0.49 5.23
CA ILE A 133 5.97 1.83 5.52
C ILE A 133 7.18 1.67 6.44
N SER A 134 8.27 2.37 6.15
CA SER A 134 9.45 2.47 7.01
C SER A 134 9.46 3.78 7.81
N GLN A 135 10.29 3.86 8.85
CA GLN A 135 10.54 5.11 9.61
C GLN A 135 10.94 6.26 8.69
N GLU A 136 11.83 5.99 7.75
CA GLU A 136 12.27 6.93 6.74
C GLU A 136 11.11 7.48 5.90
N GLN A 137 10.22 6.60 5.44
CA GLN A 137 9.05 7.00 4.66
C GLN A 137 8.07 7.86 5.47
N LEU A 138 7.87 7.55 6.75
CA LEU A 138 7.07 8.40 7.65
C LEU A 138 7.69 9.78 7.83
N GLY A 139 9.02 9.88 7.98
CA GLY A 139 9.73 11.15 8.02
C GLY A 139 9.55 11.97 6.75
N MET A 140 9.64 11.33 5.58
CA MET A 140 9.40 11.97 4.27
C MET A 140 7.96 12.48 4.13
N ILE A 141 6.98 11.68 4.58
CA ILE A 141 5.56 12.08 4.56
C ILE A 141 5.34 13.27 5.49
N LEU A 142 5.86 13.23 6.70
CA LEU A 142 5.75 14.34 7.66
C LEU A 142 6.38 15.64 7.12
N LYS A 143 7.56 15.53 6.51
CA LYS A 143 8.21 16.67 5.85
C LYS A 143 7.33 17.22 4.72
N LYS A 144 6.70 16.36 3.92
CA LYS A 144 5.80 16.79 2.85
C LYS A 144 4.55 17.48 3.37
N VAL A 145 3.98 17.03 4.50
CA VAL A 145 2.87 17.72 5.17
C VAL A 145 3.27 19.16 5.52
N TRP A 146 4.49 19.36 6.08
CA TRP A 146 5.00 20.68 6.37
C TRP A 146 5.18 21.55 5.12
N GLU A 147 5.76 21.00 4.05
CA GLU A 147 5.95 21.73 2.78
C GLU A 147 4.61 22.18 2.18
N ILE A 148 3.60 21.31 2.19
CA ILE A 148 2.25 21.65 1.70
C ILE A 148 1.62 22.74 2.58
N TYR A 149 1.79 22.66 3.90
CA TYR A 149 1.31 23.69 4.84
C TYR A 149 1.86 25.07 4.49
N LEU A 150 3.17 25.16 4.24
CA LEU A 150 3.79 26.43 3.80
C LEU A 150 3.27 26.91 2.44
N MET A 151 3.13 26.00 1.47
CA MET A 151 2.65 26.33 0.12
C MET A 151 1.22 26.82 0.10
N LYS A 152 0.38 26.32 1.01
CA LYS A 152 -1.02 26.74 1.17
C LYS A 152 -1.19 27.98 2.06
N GLY A 153 -0.10 28.70 2.34
CA GLY A 153 -0.11 29.96 3.07
C GLY A 153 -0.38 29.79 4.56
N CYS A 154 0.05 28.69 5.15
CA CYS A 154 -0.11 28.35 6.57
C CYS A 154 -1.58 28.30 7.01
N SER A 155 -2.44 27.74 6.17
CA SER A 155 -3.85 27.53 6.50
C SER A 155 -4.00 26.39 7.49
N ASP A 156 -4.73 26.63 8.58
CA ASP A 156 -4.96 25.63 9.63
C ASP A 156 -5.77 24.41 9.11
N GLU A 157 -6.59 24.58 8.09
CA GLU A 157 -7.31 23.50 7.42
C GLU A 157 -6.89 23.39 5.96
N MET A 158 -6.50 22.19 5.56
CA MET A 158 -6.02 21.91 4.21
C MET A 158 -6.58 20.60 3.66
N GLN A 159 -6.81 20.57 2.35
CA GLN A 159 -6.96 19.32 1.61
C GLN A 159 -5.62 18.97 0.98
N MET A 160 -5.11 17.78 1.25
CA MET A 160 -3.90 17.23 0.66
C MET A 160 -4.25 16.06 -0.24
N SER A 161 -3.74 16.06 -1.47
CA SER A 161 -3.95 14.94 -2.39
C SER A 161 -3.04 13.78 -1.99
N LEU A 162 -3.55 12.56 -2.05
CA LEU A 162 -2.71 11.38 -1.77
C LEU A 162 -1.56 11.22 -2.77
N SER A 163 -1.69 11.79 -3.98
CA SER A 163 -0.59 11.84 -4.95
C SER A 163 0.59 12.72 -4.52
N ASP A 164 0.40 13.65 -3.59
CA ASP A 164 1.50 14.43 -3.01
C ASP A 164 2.50 13.55 -2.25
N PHE A 165 2.07 12.37 -1.80
CA PHE A 165 2.85 11.45 -0.99
C PHE A 165 3.33 10.20 -1.74
N GLU A 166 2.98 10.05 -3.02
CA GLU A 166 3.34 8.88 -3.83
C GLU A 166 4.84 8.60 -3.82
N PHE A 167 5.66 9.65 -3.87
CA PHE A 167 7.12 9.54 -3.87
C PHE A 167 7.69 8.87 -2.62
N ALA A 168 7.00 9.01 -1.47
CA ALA A 168 7.45 8.45 -0.19
C ALA A 168 7.08 6.97 0.00
N VAL A 169 6.10 6.46 -0.76
CA VAL A 169 5.56 5.12 -0.55
C VAL A 169 6.02 4.17 -1.65
N ARG A 170 6.56 3.02 -1.24
CA ARG A 170 6.96 1.96 -2.15
C ARG A 170 6.01 0.77 -2.03
N LEU A 171 5.28 0.46 -3.10
CA LEU A 171 4.40 -0.70 -3.15
C LEU A 171 4.97 -1.79 -4.07
N PRO A 172 4.66 -3.06 -3.78
CA PRO A 172 4.95 -4.16 -4.69
C PRO A 172 4.26 -3.94 -6.03
N ARG A 173 4.91 -4.33 -7.12
CA ARG A 173 4.36 -4.24 -8.46
C ARG A 173 3.04 -4.97 -8.56
N LYS A 174 2.01 -4.30 -9.02
CA LYS A 174 0.74 -4.91 -9.39
C LYS A 174 0.48 -4.75 -10.89
N LYS A 175 -0.09 -5.79 -11.51
CA LYS A 175 -0.47 -5.76 -12.92
C LYS A 175 -1.66 -4.84 -13.18
N ASN A 176 -2.47 -4.57 -12.15
CA ASN A 176 -3.67 -3.77 -12.23
C ASN A 176 -3.43 -2.40 -11.58
N LYS A 177 -3.58 -1.34 -12.35
CA LYS A 177 -3.42 0.06 -11.90
C LYS A 177 -4.36 0.40 -10.75
N LEU A 178 -5.62 -0.03 -10.81
CA LEU A 178 -6.62 0.25 -9.78
C LEU A 178 -6.30 -0.39 -8.42
N GLU A 179 -5.75 -1.60 -8.44
CA GLU A 179 -5.30 -2.25 -7.22
C GLU A 179 -4.09 -1.53 -6.62
N TYR A 180 -3.20 -1.03 -7.48
CA TYR A 180 -2.06 -0.23 -7.04
C TYR A 180 -2.52 1.07 -6.38
N GLU A 181 -3.43 1.81 -7.01
CA GLU A 181 -3.99 3.05 -6.48
C GLU A 181 -4.73 2.85 -5.15
N SER A 182 -5.53 1.79 -5.03
CA SER A 182 -6.24 1.46 -3.79
C SER A 182 -5.29 1.10 -2.64
N ASP A 183 -4.20 0.38 -2.94
CA ASP A 183 -3.20 0.04 -1.93
C ASP A 183 -2.40 1.28 -1.53
N LEU A 184 -2.04 2.14 -2.49
CA LEU A 184 -1.33 3.39 -2.24
C LEU A 184 -2.16 4.30 -1.33
N GLU A 185 -3.45 4.46 -1.62
CA GLU A 185 -4.39 5.21 -0.79
C GLU A 185 -4.40 4.69 0.66
N GLN A 186 -4.53 3.39 0.82
CA GLN A 186 -4.57 2.77 2.15
C GLN A 186 -3.26 2.99 2.91
N VAL A 187 -2.12 2.80 2.27
CA VAL A 187 -0.80 2.93 2.90
C VAL A 187 -0.54 4.37 3.31
N ILE A 188 -0.83 5.35 2.45
CA ILE A 188 -0.64 6.77 2.78
C ILE A 188 -1.56 7.22 3.92
N LYS A 189 -2.84 6.84 3.88
CA LYS A 189 -3.78 7.15 4.97
C LYS A 189 -3.31 6.55 6.31
N THR A 190 -2.85 5.31 6.29
CA THR A 190 -2.29 4.67 7.49
C THR A 190 -1.06 5.41 8.00
N ALA A 191 -0.15 5.82 7.10
CA ALA A 191 1.03 6.59 7.47
C ALA A 191 0.68 7.91 8.14
N LEU A 192 -0.27 8.65 7.57
CA LEU A 192 -0.71 9.94 8.13
C LEU A 192 -1.37 9.76 9.50
N LEU A 193 -2.21 8.73 9.69
CA LEU A 193 -2.81 8.42 10.99
C LEU A 193 -1.77 8.01 12.03
N TRP A 194 -0.74 7.25 11.65
CA TRP A 194 0.36 6.89 12.57
C TRP A 194 1.20 8.12 12.95
N ILE A 195 1.36 9.08 12.04
CA ILE A 195 2.03 10.35 12.34
C ILE A 195 1.19 11.15 13.35
N GLU A 196 -0.12 11.29 13.12
CA GLU A 196 -1.03 11.97 14.04
C GLU A 196 -1.00 11.34 15.44
N GLU A 197 -1.14 10.01 15.53
CA GLU A 197 -1.14 9.27 16.79
C GLU A 197 0.18 9.43 17.54
N ASP A 198 1.33 9.30 16.84
CA ASP A 198 2.66 9.46 17.43
C ASP A 198 2.90 10.89 17.95
N LEU A 199 2.53 11.90 17.16
CA LEU A 199 2.66 13.30 17.57
C LEU A 199 1.74 13.62 18.76
N SER A 200 0.52 13.12 18.74
CA SER A 200 -0.44 13.30 19.84
C SER A 200 0.07 12.67 21.14
N PHE A 201 0.61 11.46 21.05
CA PHE A 201 1.17 10.75 22.20
C PHE A 201 2.40 11.47 22.80
N ARG A 202 3.30 11.99 21.93
CA ARG A 202 4.53 12.64 22.38
C ARG A 202 4.34 14.04 22.96
N HIS A 203 3.33 14.77 22.48
CA HIS A 203 3.12 16.17 22.84
C HIS A 203 1.90 16.41 23.73
N GLY A 204 1.18 15.36 24.10
CA GLY A 204 0.02 15.46 25.02
C GLY A 204 -1.20 16.16 24.42
N GLY A 205 -1.25 16.31 23.11
CA GLY A 205 -2.33 16.87 22.30
C GLY A 205 -2.07 16.58 20.83
N SER A 206 -3.03 16.79 19.96
CA SER A 206 -2.86 16.54 18.53
C SER A 206 -2.33 17.77 17.79
N PRO A 207 -1.03 17.89 17.50
CA PRO A 207 -0.50 18.99 16.71
C PRO A 207 -1.03 19.02 15.28
N VAL A 208 -1.40 17.83 14.76
CA VAL A 208 -1.96 17.61 13.42
C VAL A 208 -3.11 16.64 13.54
N GLU A 209 -4.24 16.96 12.96
CA GLU A 209 -5.43 16.10 12.88
C GLU A 209 -5.66 15.68 11.44
N ILE A 210 -5.89 14.37 11.22
CA ILE A 210 -6.08 13.77 9.90
C ILE A 210 -7.52 13.33 9.72
N ASN A 211 -8.22 13.95 8.79
CA ASN A 211 -9.56 13.55 8.39
C ASN A 211 -9.52 12.72 7.10
N SER A 212 -9.63 11.41 7.25
CA SER A 212 -9.58 10.47 6.14
C SER A 212 -10.90 10.34 5.36
N GLN A 213 -11.97 10.99 5.81
CA GLN A 213 -13.31 10.89 5.23
C GLN A 213 -13.58 11.98 4.18
N THR A 214 -12.75 12.09 3.16
CA THR A 214 -13.09 12.93 2.02
C THR A 214 -13.87 12.13 0.98
N LEU A 215 -15.17 12.05 1.15
CA LEU A 215 -16.02 11.28 0.24
C LEU A 215 -16.20 11.99 -1.11
N PHE A 216 -16.28 13.33 -1.14
CA PHE A 216 -16.71 14.11 -2.30
C PHE A 216 -15.91 15.42 -2.43
N ALA A 217 -14.60 15.30 -2.70
CA ALA A 217 -13.84 16.49 -3.03
C ALA A 217 -14.11 16.93 -4.49
N ASP A 218 -14.23 18.24 -4.71
CA ASP A 218 -14.16 18.81 -6.06
C ASP A 218 -12.85 18.40 -6.74
N GLY A 219 -12.88 18.29 -8.05
CA GLY A 219 -11.70 17.90 -8.81
C GLY A 219 -11.68 18.50 -10.20
N TYR A 220 -10.84 17.97 -11.04
CA TYR A 220 -10.67 18.41 -12.41
C TYR A 220 -10.83 17.24 -13.37
N VAL A 221 -11.48 17.52 -14.52
CA VAL A 221 -11.61 16.57 -15.62
C VAL A 221 -11.02 17.21 -16.88
N GLN A 222 -10.19 16.45 -17.58
CA GLN A 222 -9.68 16.83 -18.89
C GLN A 222 -10.43 16.06 -19.97
N GLU A 223 -11.06 16.79 -20.88
CA GLU A 223 -11.72 16.30 -22.08
C GLU A 223 -10.81 16.56 -23.28
N LYS A 224 -10.56 15.52 -24.11
CA LYS A 224 -9.59 15.58 -25.21
C LYS A 224 -10.21 15.55 -26.60
N THR A 225 -11.52 15.31 -26.70
CA THR A 225 -12.21 15.15 -28.01
C THR A 225 -12.77 16.46 -28.57
N GLY A 226 -12.90 17.50 -27.76
CA GLY A 226 -13.54 18.76 -28.14
C GLY A 226 -15.05 18.64 -28.34
N ASP A 227 -15.72 17.65 -27.75
CA ASP A 227 -17.12 17.34 -27.97
C ASP A 227 -18.05 18.41 -27.37
N ALA A 228 -18.76 19.10 -28.27
CA ALA A 228 -19.73 20.15 -27.88
C ALA A 228 -20.95 19.56 -27.15
N THR A 229 -21.34 18.32 -27.47
CA THR A 229 -22.49 17.64 -26.83
C THR A 229 -22.17 17.31 -25.37
N PHE A 230 -20.95 16.82 -25.11
CA PHE A 230 -20.44 16.58 -23.76
C PHE A 230 -20.49 17.84 -22.92
N ARG A 231 -19.95 18.95 -23.43
CA ARG A 231 -19.94 20.25 -22.75
C ARG A 231 -21.34 20.73 -22.42
N LYS A 232 -22.29 20.58 -23.35
CA LYS A 232 -23.69 21.00 -23.15
C LYS A 232 -24.40 20.14 -22.10
N LYS A 233 -24.18 18.81 -22.14
CA LYS A 233 -24.84 17.84 -21.25
C LYS A 233 -24.44 18.04 -19.78
N TYR A 234 -23.16 18.32 -19.50
CA TYR A 234 -22.62 18.39 -18.14
C TYR A 234 -22.29 19.81 -17.67
N LYS A 235 -22.71 20.84 -18.42
CA LYS A 235 -22.39 22.26 -18.17
C LYS A 235 -22.66 22.72 -16.72
N GLN A 236 -23.72 22.24 -16.10
CA GLN A 236 -24.11 22.66 -14.75
C GLN A 236 -23.22 22.07 -13.64
N TYR A 237 -22.47 21.00 -13.92
CA TYR A 237 -21.57 20.32 -12.98
C TYR A 237 -20.10 20.61 -13.25
N MET A 238 -19.79 21.23 -14.40
CA MET A 238 -18.45 21.44 -14.90
C MET A 238 -18.21 22.89 -15.25
N VAL A 239 -17.25 23.53 -14.58
CA VAL A 239 -16.85 24.91 -14.84
C VAL A 239 -15.54 24.91 -15.60
N PRO A 240 -15.46 25.51 -16.82
CA PRO A 240 -14.21 25.61 -17.56
C PRO A 240 -13.12 26.29 -16.73
N VAL A 241 -11.90 25.76 -16.78
CA VAL A 241 -10.73 26.41 -16.18
C VAL A 241 -10.24 27.50 -17.13
N GLU A 242 -10.16 28.72 -16.64
CA GLU A 242 -9.73 29.87 -17.43
C GLU A 242 -8.30 29.68 -17.98
N GLY A 243 -8.11 29.96 -19.26
CA GLY A 243 -6.81 29.84 -19.92
C GLY A 243 -6.31 28.41 -20.20
N VAL A 244 -7.11 27.38 -19.91
CA VAL A 244 -6.73 25.97 -20.14
C VAL A 244 -7.83 25.26 -20.94
N GLU A 245 -7.50 24.91 -22.18
CA GLU A 245 -8.46 24.26 -23.07
C GLU A 245 -8.78 22.83 -22.62
N GLY A 246 -10.06 22.45 -22.65
CA GLY A 246 -10.54 21.11 -22.36
C GLY A 246 -10.44 20.67 -20.91
N VAL A 247 -10.13 21.58 -19.97
CA VAL A 247 -10.09 21.30 -18.54
C VAL A 247 -11.26 21.96 -17.81
N TYR A 248 -11.92 21.20 -16.96
CA TYR A 248 -13.08 21.64 -16.19
C TYR A 248 -12.88 21.34 -14.71
N LYS A 249 -13.22 22.30 -13.85
CA LYS A 249 -13.46 22.03 -12.43
C LYS A 249 -14.82 21.37 -12.28
N VAL A 250 -14.91 20.31 -11.51
CA VAL A 250 -16.09 19.45 -11.40
C VAL A 250 -16.46 19.23 -9.94
N ALA A 251 -17.72 19.46 -9.61
CA ALA A 251 -18.32 19.02 -8.35
C ALA A 251 -18.71 17.54 -8.47
N PHE A 252 -17.84 16.64 -8.03
CA PHE A 252 -18.00 15.19 -8.25
C PHE A 252 -19.25 14.62 -7.56
N GLU A 253 -19.59 15.10 -6.37
CA GLU A 253 -20.80 14.67 -5.67
C GLU A 253 -22.05 14.97 -6.50
N SER A 254 -22.22 16.26 -6.87
CA SER A 254 -23.35 16.69 -7.67
C SER A 254 -23.41 15.99 -9.04
N LEU A 255 -22.27 15.75 -9.65
CA LEU A 255 -22.21 15.00 -10.91
C LEU A 255 -22.66 13.55 -10.73
N TRP A 256 -22.20 12.89 -9.67
CA TRP A 256 -22.58 11.50 -9.38
C TRP A 256 -24.08 11.40 -9.03
N GLU A 257 -24.57 12.19 -8.08
CA GLU A 257 -25.96 12.13 -7.62
C GLU A 257 -26.97 12.36 -8.74
N ASN A 258 -26.68 13.29 -9.65
CA ASN A 258 -27.63 13.69 -10.68
C ASN A 258 -27.48 12.96 -12.01
N CYS A 259 -26.30 12.39 -12.31
CA CYS A 259 -26.04 11.79 -13.61
C CYS A 259 -25.64 10.31 -13.55
N PHE A 260 -25.20 9.80 -12.40
CA PHE A 260 -24.62 8.46 -12.26
C PHE A 260 -25.03 7.75 -10.97
N SER A 261 -26.14 8.14 -10.36
CA SER A 261 -26.62 7.59 -9.08
C SER A 261 -26.97 6.08 -9.13
N GLU A 262 -27.20 5.52 -10.32
CA GLU A 262 -27.45 4.09 -10.51
C GLU A 262 -26.22 3.24 -10.26
N MET A 263 -25.00 3.82 -10.39
CA MET A 263 -23.76 3.13 -10.06
C MET A 263 -23.27 3.51 -8.67
N GLY A 264 -22.58 2.58 -8.00
CA GLY A 264 -21.96 2.87 -6.71
C GLY A 264 -20.88 3.95 -6.84
N TYR A 265 -20.74 4.83 -5.82
CA TYR A 265 -19.75 5.92 -5.86
C TYR A 265 -18.30 5.43 -6.12
N ARG A 266 -17.95 4.25 -5.61
CA ARG A 266 -16.64 3.62 -5.87
C ARG A 266 -16.45 3.26 -7.35
N GLU A 267 -17.49 2.80 -8.00
CA GLU A 267 -17.49 2.48 -9.43
C GLU A 267 -17.43 3.74 -10.27
N PHE A 268 -18.22 4.76 -9.94
CA PHE A 268 -18.17 6.10 -10.53
C PHE A 268 -16.73 6.66 -10.50
N LYS A 269 -16.07 6.67 -9.33
CA LYS A 269 -14.67 7.12 -9.20
C LYS A 269 -13.72 6.32 -10.10
N ARG A 270 -13.82 5.00 -10.06
CA ARG A 270 -12.99 4.11 -10.87
C ARG A 270 -13.09 4.47 -12.36
N ASP A 271 -14.30 4.62 -12.87
CA ASP A 271 -14.54 4.84 -14.28
C ASP A 271 -14.17 6.27 -14.70
N LEU A 272 -14.37 7.24 -13.82
CA LEU A 272 -13.90 8.61 -14.00
C LEU A 272 -12.37 8.70 -14.13
N TYR A 273 -11.63 8.05 -13.23
CA TYR A 273 -10.16 8.06 -13.25
C TYR A 273 -9.56 7.27 -14.42
N ASN A 274 -10.27 6.24 -14.88
CA ASN A 274 -9.85 5.48 -16.06
C ASN A 274 -10.28 6.12 -17.39
N GLY A 275 -11.09 7.17 -17.35
CA GLY A 275 -11.63 7.82 -18.55
C GLY A 275 -12.72 7.01 -19.25
N ASN A 276 -13.38 6.10 -18.54
CA ASN A 276 -14.43 5.23 -19.05
C ASN A 276 -15.85 5.70 -18.66
N LEU A 277 -15.95 6.72 -17.79
CA LEU A 277 -17.24 7.18 -17.27
C LEU A 277 -18.14 7.77 -18.35
N PHE A 278 -17.56 8.47 -19.32
CA PHE A 278 -18.32 9.21 -20.33
C PHE A 278 -18.31 8.44 -21.65
N GLU A 279 -19.46 7.91 -22.02
CA GLU A 279 -19.61 7.12 -23.24
C GLU A 279 -19.28 7.95 -24.49
N GLY A 280 -18.40 7.44 -25.35
CA GLY A 280 -17.99 8.09 -26.59
C GLY A 280 -17.04 9.28 -26.43
N VAL A 281 -16.73 9.70 -25.22
CA VAL A 281 -15.88 10.88 -24.95
C VAL A 281 -14.63 10.49 -24.16
N ARG A 282 -13.46 10.92 -24.65
CA ARG A 282 -12.20 10.75 -23.90
C ARG A 282 -12.03 11.85 -22.86
N ALA A 283 -12.63 11.65 -21.70
CA ALA A 283 -12.52 12.56 -20.57
C ALA A 283 -12.16 11.77 -19.29
N ALA A 284 -11.16 12.24 -18.56
CA ALA A 284 -10.67 11.59 -17.35
C ALA A 284 -10.32 12.61 -16.26
N ALA A 285 -10.36 12.18 -15.00
CA ALA A 285 -9.89 12.99 -13.89
C ALA A 285 -8.41 13.32 -14.04
N VAL A 286 -8.06 14.55 -13.73
CA VAL A 286 -6.69 15.07 -13.71
C VAL A 286 -6.41 15.80 -12.40
N GLY A 287 -5.16 15.77 -11.96
CA GLY A 287 -4.69 16.60 -10.84
C GLY A 287 -4.20 17.96 -11.35
N LYS A 288 -4.60 19.01 -10.65
CA LYS A 288 -4.00 20.34 -10.79
C LYS A 288 -2.75 20.39 -9.95
N HIS A 289 -1.60 20.48 -10.58
CA HIS A 289 -0.30 20.63 -9.94
C HIS A 289 0.07 22.11 -9.88
N ASP A 290 0.22 22.65 -8.68
CA ASP A 290 0.74 24.01 -8.43
C ASP A 290 2.20 23.86 -7.99
N VAL A 291 3.13 24.30 -8.83
CA VAL A 291 4.57 24.08 -8.68
C VAL A 291 5.28 25.42 -8.41
N LEU A 292 6.00 25.50 -7.30
CA LEU A 292 6.86 26.62 -6.93
C LEU A 292 8.32 26.31 -7.29
N LEU A 293 8.94 27.16 -8.10
CA LEU A 293 10.34 27.03 -8.48
C LEU A 293 11.24 27.64 -7.39
N LYS A 294 12.05 26.83 -6.71
CA LYS A 294 13.05 27.30 -5.73
C LYS A 294 14.31 27.85 -6.38
N GLU A 295 14.53 27.51 -7.64
CA GLU A 295 15.64 27.96 -8.47
C GLU A 295 15.14 28.38 -9.85
N SER A 296 16.01 28.93 -10.72
CA SER A 296 15.62 29.18 -12.10
C SER A 296 15.42 27.88 -12.87
N ALA A 297 14.54 27.87 -13.87
CA ALA A 297 14.32 26.69 -14.71
C ALA A 297 15.62 26.18 -15.36
N ALA A 298 16.53 27.09 -15.73
CA ALA A 298 17.83 26.73 -16.29
C ALA A 298 18.70 25.96 -15.28
N ASP A 299 18.76 26.44 -14.03
CA ASP A 299 19.52 25.78 -12.95
C ASP A 299 18.91 24.42 -12.60
N ILE A 300 17.59 24.32 -12.52
CA ILE A 300 16.86 23.07 -12.28
C ILE A 300 17.20 22.04 -13.35
N CYS A 301 17.08 22.42 -14.64
CA CYS A 301 17.39 21.54 -15.76
C CYS A 301 18.87 21.13 -15.76
N PHE A 302 19.78 22.06 -15.44
CA PHE A 302 21.21 21.78 -15.35
C PHE A 302 21.53 20.80 -14.23
N LYS A 303 20.98 21.01 -13.02
CA LYS A 303 21.17 20.11 -11.88
C LYS A 303 20.65 18.70 -12.17
N LEU A 304 19.44 18.59 -12.70
CA LEU A 304 18.88 17.29 -13.09
C LEU A 304 19.75 16.61 -14.13
N ALA A 305 20.15 17.33 -15.21
CA ALA A 305 20.97 16.76 -16.28
C ALA A 305 22.34 16.30 -15.76
N SER A 306 22.96 17.05 -14.86
CA SER A 306 24.25 16.71 -14.24
C SER A 306 24.15 15.46 -13.38
N LEU A 307 23.10 15.35 -12.55
CA LEU A 307 22.85 14.15 -11.73
C LEU A 307 22.61 12.92 -12.61
N LEU A 308 21.73 13.03 -13.59
CA LEU A 308 21.42 11.93 -14.50
C LEU A 308 22.65 11.49 -15.30
N LYS A 309 23.53 12.42 -15.69
CA LYS A 309 24.82 12.13 -16.34
C LYS A 309 25.74 11.36 -15.40
N SER A 310 25.90 11.79 -14.14
CA SER A 310 26.74 11.10 -13.16
C SER A 310 26.24 9.65 -12.93
N LEU A 311 24.93 9.45 -12.84
CA LEU A 311 24.33 8.12 -12.74
C LEU A 311 24.61 7.26 -13.99
N LYS A 312 24.55 7.87 -15.17
CA LYS A 312 24.87 7.19 -16.43
C LYS A 312 26.33 6.80 -16.50
N ASP A 313 27.24 7.70 -16.18
CA ASP A 313 28.68 7.47 -16.24
C ASP A 313 29.08 6.33 -15.30
N LEU A 314 28.50 6.26 -14.10
CA LEU A 314 28.70 5.16 -13.17
C LEU A 314 28.27 3.82 -13.74
N LEU A 315 27.12 3.76 -14.40
CA LEU A 315 26.62 2.54 -15.03
C LEU A 315 27.45 2.11 -16.24
N THR A 316 27.99 3.06 -17.01
CA THR A 316 28.79 2.78 -18.22
C THR A 316 30.08 2.06 -17.86
N VAL A 317 30.68 2.39 -16.71
CA VAL A 317 31.88 1.69 -16.20
C VAL A 317 31.56 0.24 -15.78
N SER A 318 30.32 -0.03 -15.38
CA SER A 318 29.85 -1.34 -14.91
C SER A 318 29.31 -2.26 -16.02
N LEU A 319 29.14 -1.76 -17.25
CA LEU A 319 28.39 -2.43 -18.34
C LEU A 319 29.19 -3.45 -19.18
N TYR A 320 30.13 -4.19 -18.62
CA TYR A 320 30.65 -5.42 -19.28
C TYR A 320 29.66 -6.60 -19.18
N GLY A 321 28.36 -6.30 -19.15
CA GLY A 321 27.27 -7.25 -19.14
C GLY A 321 25.94 -6.55 -19.45
N ASN A 322 24.88 -7.32 -19.64
CA ASN A 322 23.55 -6.80 -19.97
C ASN A 322 22.85 -6.00 -18.86
N LYS A 323 23.52 -5.71 -17.73
CA LYS A 323 22.94 -5.09 -16.54
C LYS A 323 23.97 -4.21 -15.83
N GLY A 324 23.57 -2.96 -15.54
CA GLY A 324 24.33 -2.07 -14.66
C GLY A 324 23.98 -2.30 -13.18
N LYS A 325 24.86 -1.86 -12.29
CA LYS A 325 24.67 -1.98 -10.83
C LYS A 325 25.01 -0.65 -10.16
N PHE A 326 24.22 -0.32 -9.12
CA PHE A 326 24.51 0.74 -8.17
C PHE A 326 24.68 0.13 -6.78
N GLU A 327 25.72 0.51 -6.08
CA GLU A 327 25.93 0.22 -4.67
C GLU A 327 25.64 1.47 -3.81
N GLU A 328 25.49 1.28 -2.52
CA GLU A 328 25.16 2.37 -1.59
C GLU A 328 26.25 3.43 -1.53
N ASP A 329 27.53 3.02 -1.58
CA ASP A 329 28.68 3.93 -1.54
C ASP A 329 28.74 4.79 -2.81
N ASP A 330 28.33 4.23 -3.97
CA ASP A 330 28.20 4.97 -5.22
C ASP A 330 27.15 6.08 -5.10
N LEU A 331 26.00 5.75 -4.52
CA LEU A 331 24.92 6.71 -4.30
C LEU A 331 25.36 7.81 -3.33
N ARG A 332 26.06 7.46 -2.25
CA ARG A 332 26.59 8.43 -1.29
C ARG A 332 27.49 9.45 -1.97
N SER A 333 28.40 9.00 -2.84
CA SER A 333 29.33 9.89 -3.52
C SER A 333 28.65 10.85 -4.50
N ILE A 334 27.66 10.35 -5.28
CA ILE A 334 26.94 11.16 -6.28
C ILE A 334 26.01 12.17 -5.60
N PHE A 335 25.24 11.73 -4.61
CA PHE A 335 24.17 12.54 -4.02
C PHE A 335 24.66 13.51 -2.94
N ALA A 336 25.89 13.37 -2.43
CA ALA A 336 26.50 14.36 -1.54
C ALA A 336 26.55 15.77 -2.16
N ALA A 337 26.75 15.87 -3.48
CA ALA A 337 26.73 17.14 -4.22
C ALA A 337 25.34 17.83 -4.25
N TYR A 338 24.30 17.13 -3.87
CA TYR A 338 22.91 17.60 -3.86
C TYR A 338 22.34 17.72 -2.44
N ASP A 339 23.20 17.67 -1.43
CA ASP A 339 22.81 17.73 -0.01
C ASP A 339 21.75 16.69 0.37
N MET A 340 21.87 15.51 -0.25
CA MET A 340 20.93 14.40 -0.09
C MET A 340 21.60 13.26 0.67
N ASP A 341 20.94 12.81 1.75
CA ASP A 341 21.39 11.66 2.53
C ASP A 341 21.20 10.32 1.76
N VAL A 342 21.82 9.26 2.25
CA VAL A 342 21.76 7.94 1.61
C VAL A 342 20.34 7.40 1.51
N PRO A 343 19.49 7.49 2.55
CA PRO A 343 18.09 7.10 2.45
C PRO A 343 17.34 7.81 1.32
N SER A 344 17.43 9.14 1.25
CA SER A 344 16.80 9.94 0.20
C SER A 344 17.36 9.62 -1.19
N ALA A 345 18.67 9.37 -1.31
CA ALA A 345 19.30 8.94 -2.55
C ALA A 345 18.78 7.56 -3.02
N LYS A 346 18.66 6.60 -2.10
CA LYS A 346 18.03 5.30 -2.38
C LYS A 346 16.59 5.47 -2.87
N ARG A 347 15.85 6.37 -2.23
CA ARG A 347 14.47 6.65 -2.62
C ARG A 347 14.39 7.30 -4.00
N PHE A 348 15.26 8.25 -4.29
CA PHE A 348 15.36 8.88 -5.61
C PHE A 348 15.61 7.84 -6.71
N ILE A 349 16.59 6.96 -6.53
CA ILE A 349 16.90 5.88 -7.49
C ILE A 349 15.72 4.93 -7.64
N THR A 350 15.10 4.53 -6.55
CA THR A 350 13.93 3.66 -6.58
C THR A 350 12.78 4.33 -7.36
N SER A 351 12.48 5.59 -7.09
CA SER A 351 11.45 6.35 -7.80
C SER A 351 11.76 6.53 -9.28
N LEU A 352 13.04 6.75 -9.62
CA LEU A 352 13.48 6.87 -11.01
C LEU A 352 13.32 5.55 -11.79
N LEU A 353 13.58 4.42 -11.15
CA LEU A 353 13.71 3.11 -11.80
C LEU A 353 12.48 2.20 -11.62
N GLU A 354 11.52 2.55 -10.76
CA GLU A 354 10.32 1.74 -10.51
C GLU A 354 9.44 1.57 -11.74
N SER A 355 8.61 0.53 -11.69
CA SER A 355 7.67 0.19 -12.76
C SER A 355 6.67 1.28 -13.02
N ARG A 356 6.47 1.57 -14.28
CA ARG A 356 5.46 2.50 -14.80
C ARG A 356 4.57 1.80 -15.80
N VAL A 357 3.39 2.35 -15.97
CA VAL A 357 2.51 1.93 -17.05
C VAL A 357 2.74 2.87 -18.23
N GLU A 358 3.44 2.41 -19.23
CA GLU A 358 3.64 3.11 -20.52
C GLU A 358 2.83 2.39 -21.57
N GLU A 359 1.96 3.11 -22.30
CA GLU A 359 1.11 2.57 -23.38
C GLU A 359 0.38 1.26 -23.01
N GLY A 360 -0.09 1.17 -21.75
CA GLY A 360 -0.77 -0.02 -21.24
C GLY A 360 0.15 -1.18 -20.85
N ARG A 361 1.47 -1.01 -20.91
CA ARG A 361 2.47 -1.99 -20.48
C ARG A 361 3.20 -1.54 -19.22
N SER A 362 3.41 -2.44 -18.29
CA SER A 362 4.26 -2.18 -17.11
C SER A 362 5.73 -2.30 -17.50
N VAL A 363 6.45 -1.18 -17.46
CA VAL A 363 7.90 -1.12 -17.71
C VAL A 363 8.64 -0.92 -16.40
N SER A 364 9.72 -1.62 -16.18
CA SER A 364 10.61 -1.46 -15.04
C SER A 364 12.06 -1.50 -15.45
N TYR A 365 12.80 -0.56 -14.94
CA TYR A 365 14.25 -0.45 -15.17
C TYR A 365 15.08 -1.09 -14.06
N ILE A 366 14.47 -1.50 -12.94
CA ILE A 366 15.09 -2.32 -11.90
C ILE A 366 14.79 -3.79 -12.15
N THR A 367 15.83 -4.65 -12.18
CA THR A 367 15.66 -6.11 -12.22
C THR A 367 15.70 -6.72 -10.83
N SER A 368 16.51 -6.19 -9.93
CA SER A 368 16.55 -6.61 -8.53
C SER A 368 17.14 -5.52 -7.65
N ALA A 369 16.60 -5.40 -6.44
CA ALA A 369 17.23 -4.70 -5.33
C ALA A 369 17.52 -5.74 -4.26
N LYS A 370 18.80 -5.95 -3.89
CA LYS A 370 19.23 -6.96 -2.91
C LYS A 370 20.10 -6.28 -1.86
N LYS A 371 19.99 -6.71 -0.60
CA LYS A 371 21.02 -6.46 0.39
C LYS A 371 22.26 -7.28 0.03
N LYS A 372 23.42 -6.66 -0.03
CA LYS A 372 24.70 -7.32 -0.31
C LYS A 372 25.25 -7.98 0.96
N ASP A 373 25.14 -7.27 2.06
CA ASP A 373 25.28 -7.69 3.45
C ASP A 373 24.07 -7.13 4.21
N GLU A 374 23.89 -7.45 5.49
CA GLU A 374 22.69 -7.02 6.24
C GLU A 374 22.41 -5.51 6.17
N ASP A 375 23.41 -4.67 5.87
CA ASP A 375 23.32 -3.21 5.87
C ASP A 375 23.44 -2.55 4.49
N LYS A 376 23.84 -3.25 3.41
CA LYS A 376 24.08 -2.62 2.10
C LYS A 376 23.08 -3.05 1.04
N LEU A 377 22.50 -2.08 0.35
CA LEU A 377 21.54 -2.29 -0.74
C LEU A 377 22.22 -2.12 -2.10
N MET A 378 21.99 -3.07 -3.01
CA MET A 378 22.47 -3.05 -4.38
C MET A 378 21.29 -3.09 -5.36
N PHE A 379 21.27 -2.14 -6.31
CA PHE A 379 20.28 -2.08 -7.39
C PHE A 379 20.88 -2.63 -8.68
N THR A 380 20.16 -3.55 -9.33
CA THR A 380 20.51 -4.03 -10.67
C THR A 380 19.56 -3.41 -11.69
N VAL A 381 20.11 -2.72 -12.69
CA VAL A 381 19.39 -1.90 -13.68
C VAL A 381 19.39 -2.58 -15.04
N THR A 382 18.28 -2.48 -15.78
CA THR A 382 18.17 -3.05 -17.14
C THR A 382 18.78 -2.13 -18.20
N ARG A 383 18.98 -2.66 -19.41
CA ARG A 383 19.22 -1.85 -20.60
C ARG A 383 18.03 -0.91 -20.83
N GLY A 384 18.25 0.24 -21.41
CA GLY A 384 17.20 1.26 -21.66
C GLY A 384 17.20 2.37 -20.62
N PHE A 385 18.04 2.29 -19.61
CA PHE A 385 18.21 3.36 -18.64
C PHE A 385 18.57 4.70 -19.30
N ASP A 386 19.39 4.68 -20.35
CA ASP A 386 19.72 5.86 -21.17
C ASP A 386 18.50 6.54 -21.78
N LEU A 387 17.53 5.76 -22.25
CA LEU A 387 16.28 6.29 -22.82
C LEU A 387 15.45 6.97 -21.72
N LEU A 388 15.40 6.37 -20.54
CA LEU A 388 14.71 6.94 -19.38
C LEU A 388 15.33 8.30 -19.01
N LEU A 389 16.66 8.37 -18.88
CA LEU A 389 17.36 9.60 -18.54
C LEU A 389 17.11 10.71 -19.58
N SER A 390 17.23 10.37 -20.86
CA SER A 390 16.99 11.31 -21.97
C SER A 390 15.54 11.81 -21.97
N ARG A 391 14.57 10.95 -21.62
CA ARG A 391 13.15 11.31 -21.52
C ARG A 391 12.92 12.35 -20.43
N TYR A 392 13.49 12.17 -19.22
CA TYR A 392 13.34 13.14 -18.13
C TYR A 392 14.05 14.45 -18.39
N GLN A 393 15.24 14.43 -18.97
CA GLN A 393 15.94 15.66 -19.37
C GLN A 393 15.10 16.47 -20.37
N LYS A 394 14.57 15.79 -21.41
CA LYS A 394 13.73 16.43 -22.41
C LYS A 394 12.43 16.98 -21.81
N LEU A 395 11.78 16.20 -20.95
CA LEU A 395 10.54 16.61 -20.29
C LEU A 395 10.77 17.81 -19.38
N CYS A 396 11.86 17.83 -18.60
CA CYS A 396 12.24 18.95 -17.76
C CYS A 396 12.43 20.22 -18.60
N ALA A 397 13.23 20.16 -19.65
CA ALA A 397 13.49 21.31 -20.52
C ALA A 397 12.22 21.85 -21.23
N GLN A 398 11.24 20.98 -21.51
CA GLN A 398 10.00 21.37 -22.16
C GLN A 398 8.94 21.92 -21.21
N ARG A 399 8.92 21.46 -19.95
CA ARG A 399 7.82 21.75 -19.02
C ARG A 399 8.20 22.72 -17.91
N ILE A 400 9.45 22.71 -17.46
CA ILE A 400 9.91 23.59 -16.38
C ILE A 400 10.46 24.85 -17.01
N THR A 401 9.75 25.96 -16.79
CA THR A 401 10.10 27.27 -17.36
C THR A 401 9.91 28.35 -16.31
N GLY A 402 10.69 29.44 -16.38
CA GLY A 402 10.54 30.58 -15.50
C GLY A 402 11.74 30.87 -14.61
N LYS A 403 11.55 31.87 -13.74
CA LYS A 403 12.57 32.36 -12.81
C LYS A 403 12.33 31.78 -11.40
N LYS A 404 13.33 31.86 -10.55
CA LYS A 404 13.22 31.54 -9.12
C LYS A 404 12.02 32.26 -8.50
N GLY A 405 11.22 31.56 -7.70
CA GLY A 405 9.99 32.05 -7.09
C GLY A 405 8.76 32.05 -8.03
N GLY A 406 8.96 31.69 -9.31
CA GLY A 406 7.86 31.52 -10.27
C GLY A 406 6.98 30.34 -9.94
N ARG A 407 5.68 30.41 -10.32
CA ARG A 407 4.73 29.29 -10.19
C ARG A 407 4.33 28.77 -11.56
N LEU A 408 4.18 27.44 -11.65
CA LEU A 408 3.71 26.74 -12.85
C LEU A 408 2.47 25.93 -12.47
N LEU A 409 1.47 25.94 -13.36
CA LEU A 409 0.25 25.16 -13.20
C LEU A 409 0.17 24.09 -14.29
N PHE A 410 -0.04 22.84 -13.88
CA PHE A 410 -0.24 21.72 -14.77
C PHE A 410 -1.51 20.96 -14.44
N TYR A 411 -2.21 20.48 -15.46
CA TYR A 411 -3.35 19.57 -15.32
C TYR A 411 -2.99 18.25 -15.98
N VAL A 412 -2.67 17.26 -15.16
CA VAL A 412 -2.16 15.98 -15.66
C VAL A 412 -2.77 14.81 -14.91
N THR A 413 -2.85 13.68 -15.58
CA THR A 413 -3.32 12.46 -14.94
C THR A 413 -2.32 12.03 -13.86
N PRO A 414 -2.81 11.48 -12.74
CA PRO A 414 -1.96 10.83 -11.75
C PRO A 414 -1.04 9.79 -12.42
N PHE A 415 0.14 9.57 -11.84
CA PHE A 415 1.15 8.62 -12.34
C PHE A 415 1.71 8.94 -13.73
N SER A 416 1.53 10.16 -14.22
CA SER A 416 2.16 10.62 -15.46
C SER A 416 3.67 10.84 -15.28
N ASP A 417 4.42 10.85 -16.38
CA ASP A 417 5.85 11.18 -16.35
C ASP A 417 6.14 12.55 -15.75
N LEU A 418 5.23 13.52 -15.96
CA LEU A 418 5.38 14.86 -15.39
C LEU A 418 5.21 14.82 -13.88
N ASN A 419 4.23 14.08 -13.35
CA ASN A 419 4.09 13.91 -11.90
C ASN A 419 5.35 13.28 -11.29
N MET A 420 5.90 12.27 -11.96
CA MET A 420 7.15 11.65 -11.51
C MET A 420 8.35 12.61 -11.60
N LEU A 421 8.46 13.38 -12.66
CA LEU A 421 9.51 14.41 -12.78
C LEU A 421 9.41 15.41 -11.62
N LEU A 422 8.21 15.89 -11.31
CA LEU A 422 8.00 16.83 -10.20
C LEU A 422 8.40 16.21 -8.85
N ASN A 423 8.09 14.93 -8.63
CA ASN A 423 8.56 14.20 -7.45
C ASN A 423 10.09 14.13 -7.38
N LEU A 424 10.76 13.81 -8.48
CA LEU A 424 12.24 13.78 -8.52
C LEU A 424 12.85 15.18 -8.26
N LEU A 425 12.27 16.23 -8.84
CA LEU A 425 12.72 17.60 -8.63
C LEU A 425 12.45 18.09 -7.19
N SER A 426 11.34 17.68 -6.59
CA SER A 426 11.04 17.96 -5.18
C SER A 426 12.04 17.27 -4.26
N MET A 427 12.40 16.02 -4.54
CA MET A 427 13.44 15.30 -3.79
C MET A 427 14.82 15.96 -3.89
N LEU A 428 15.13 16.60 -5.02
CA LEU A 428 16.34 17.43 -5.20
C LEU A 428 16.22 18.82 -4.53
N ASN A 429 15.10 19.11 -3.88
CA ASN A 429 14.80 20.37 -3.23
C ASN A 429 14.87 21.61 -4.15
N VAL A 430 14.62 21.42 -5.45
CA VAL A 430 14.63 22.51 -6.46
C VAL A 430 13.23 23.00 -6.83
N VAL A 431 12.19 22.25 -6.49
CA VAL A 431 10.78 22.66 -6.59
C VAL A 431 10.02 22.20 -5.35
N ASP A 432 8.96 22.92 -5.00
CA ASP A 432 7.87 22.42 -4.17
C ASP A 432 6.61 22.35 -5.02
N PHE A 433 5.73 21.39 -4.78
CA PHE A 433 4.45 21.33 -5.46
C PHE A 433 3.35 20.71 -4.61
N THR A 434 2.11 21.08 -4.92
CA THR A 434 0.89 20.47 -4.36
C THR A 434 -0.01 20.01 -5.48
N VAL A 435 -0.84 19.00 -5.21
CA VAL A 435 -1.82 18.48 -6.17
C VAL A 435 -3.22 18.67 -5.61
N GLU A 436 -4.14 19.19 -6.44
CA GLU A 436 -5.57 19.29 -6.15
C GLU A 436 -6.37 18.44 -7.12
N GLY A 437 -7.30 17.64 -6.63
CA GLY A 437 -8.10 16.72 -7.46
C GLY A 437 -7.31 15.54 -8.03
N GLY A 438 -7.92 14.83 -8.97
CA GLY A 438 -7.28 13.72 -9.71
C GLY A 438 -7.14 12.41 -8.97
N VAL A 439 -7.05 12.41 -7.65
CA VAL A 439 -6.99 11.25 -6.75
C VAL A 439 -7.68 11.59 -5.42
N PRO A 440 -7.97 10.60 -4.59
CA PRO A 440 -8.47 10.85 -3.24
C PRO A 440 -7.59 11.82 -2.47
N SER A 441 -8.21 12.61 -1.64
CA SER A 441 -7.54 13.57 -0.75
C SER A 441 -7.85 13.25 0.72
N VAL A 442 -7.07 13.83 1.62
CA VAL A 442 -7.29 13.81 3.06
C VAL A 442 -7.38 15.24 3.57
N GLY A 443 -8.29 15.49 4.52
CA GLY A 443 -8.28 16.73 5.29
C GLY A 443 -7.17 16.68 6.31
N VAL A 444 -6.42 17.77 6.42
CA VAL A 444 -5.38 17.94 7.44
C VAL A 444 -5.61 19.25 8.15
N ARG A 445 -5.74 19.20 9.47
CA ARG A 445 -5.80 20.39 10.32
C ARG A 445 -4.53 20.49 11.14
N VAL A 446 -3.90 21.65 11.13
CA VAL A 446 -2.68 21.93 11.90
C VAL A 446 -3.06 22.77 13.11
N HIS A 447 -2.91 22.21 14.30
CA HIS A 447 -3.17 22.88 15.58
C HIS A 447 -1.92 23.51 16.17
N ASP A 448 -0.74 22.94 15.89
CA ASP A 448 0.55 23.47 16.35
C ASP A 448 1.60 23.39 15.24
N ALA A 449 1.80 24.51 14.56
CA ALA A 449 2.75 24.63 13.46
C ALA A 449 4.22 24.55 13.90
N GLU A 450 4.54 24.96 15.14
CA GLU A 450 5.93 24.90 15.63
C GLU A 450 6.35 23.48 15.95
N ILE A 451 5.45 22.68 16.52
CA ILE A 451 5.69 21.25 16.72
C ILE A 451 5.82 20.56 15.38
N LEU A 452 4.87 20.79 14.44
CA LEU A 452 4.93 20.21 13.10
C LEU A 452 6.25 20.53 12.40
N LYS A 453 6.68 21.80 12.43
CA LYS A 453 7.95 22.24 11.86
C LYS A 453 9.14 21.52 12.46
N LYS A 454 9.23 21.51 13.79
CA LYS A 454 10.32 20.88 14.53
C LYS A 454 10.46 19.41 14.14
N GLU A 455 9.38 18.66 14.18
CA GLU A 455 9.39 17.23 13.88
C GLU A 455 9.65 16.95 12.39
N ALA A 456 9.07 17.73 11.49
CA ALA A 456 9.24 17.59 10.04
C ALA A 456 10.65 17.93 9.55
N THR A 457 11.38 18.81 10.26
CA THR A 457 12.72 19.28 9.86
C THR A 457 13.85 18.67 10.68
N SER A 458 13.55 17.84 11.67
CA SER A 458 14.54 17.25 12.58
C SER A 458 15.56 16.32 11.88
N GLY A 459 15.21 15.77 10.72
CA GLY A 459 16.02 14.76 10.02
C GLY A 459 16.13 13.41 10.73
N SER A 460 15.60 13.30 11.96
CA SER A 460 15.68 12.11 12.82
C SER A 460 14.32 11.67 13.36
N TYR A 461 13.25 11.96 12.64
CA TYR A 461 11.90 11.57 13.06
C TYR A 461 11.78 10.06 13.22
N GLN A 462 11.39 9.63 14.45
CA GLN A 462 11.12 8.23 14.79
C GLN A 462 9.68 8.11 15.26
N ASN A 463 8.90 7.28 14.59
CA ASN A 463 7.50 7.06 14.89
C ASN A 463 7.34 5.87 15.86
N ARG A 464 6.87 6.15 17.07
CA ARG A 464 6.71 5.15 18.14
C ARG A 464 5.58 4.15 17.86
N VAL A 465 4.55 4.57 17.10
CA VAL A 465 3.46 3.68 16.72
C VAL A 465 3.98 2.57 15.82
N LEU A 466 4.84 2.92 14.84
CA LEU A 466 5.50 1.93 13.99
C LEU A 466 6.42 1.01 14.80
N GLU A 467 7.26 1.56 15.68
CA GLU A 467 8.16 0.76 16.55
C GLU A 467 7.36 -0.23 17.40
N ASN A 468 6.27 0.23 18.01
CA ASN A 468 5.41 -0.62 18.82
C ASN A 468 4.71 -1.72 17.99
N ASN A 469 4.22 -1.37 16.80
CA ASN A 469 3.62 -2.32 15.88
C ASN A 469 4.63 -3.38 15.42
N GLU A 470 5.87 -2.99 15.13
CA GLU A 470 6.94 -3.93 14.78
C GLU A 470 7.28 -4.86 15.94
N LYS A 471 7.33 -4.35 17.17
CA LYS A 471 7.54 -5.16 18.38
C LYS A 471 6.41 -6.17 18.57
N ILE A 472 5.16 -5.74 18.55
CA ILE A 472 3.99 -6.61 18.65
C ILE A 472 4.03 -7.70 17.56
N PHE A 473 4.38 -7.32 16.34
CA PHE A 473 4.49 -8.25 15.23
C PHE A 473 5.57 -9.33 15.48
N GLN A 474 6.73 -8.95 15.99
CA GLN A 474 7.79 -9.92 16.33
C GLN A 474 7.34 -10.85 17.47
N GLU A 475 6.66 -10.33 18.48
CA GLU A 475 6.08 -11.14 19.57
C GLU A 475 5.06 -12.16 19.02
N GLN A 476 4.22 -11.77 18.06
CA GLN A 476 3.27 -12.68 17.41
C GLN A 476 4.00 -13.79 16.63
N ILE A 477 5.07 -13.47 15.89
CA ILE A 477 5.88 -14.48 15.21
C ILE A 477 6.48 -15.47 16.20
N GLU A 478 7.02 -14.99 17.33
CA GLU A 478 7.61 -15.83 18.33
C GLU A 478 6.58 -16.75 19.00
N LEU A 479 5.36 -16.25 19.29
CA LEU A 479 4.26 -17.07 19.76
C LEU A 479 3.91 -18.21 18.80
N PHE A 480 3.79 -17.90 17.51
CA PHE A 480 3.51 -18.92 16.50
C PHE A 480 4.67 -19.93 16.36
N ARG A 481 5.91 -19.48 16.44
CA ARG A 481 7.09 -20.36 16.42
C ARG A 481 7.10 -21.31 17.64
N LEU A 482 6.80 -20.77 18.80
CA LEU A 482 6.76 -21.55 20.03
C LEU A 482 5.63 -22.59 19.99
N PHE A 483 4.46 -22.19 19.52
CA PHE A 483 3.27 -23.04 19.46
C PHE A 483 3.38 -24.15 18.38
N PHE A 484 3.84 -23.80 17.17
CA PHE A 484 3.90 -24.72 16.03
C PHE A 484 5.28 -25.35 15.80
N GLY A 485 6.35 -24.63 16.09
CA GLY A 485 7.72 -25.09 15.90
C GLY A 485 8.07 -26.25 16.85
N ASN A 486 7.39 -26.36 17.96
CA ASN A 486 7.60 -27.45 18.90
C ASN A 486 6.72 -28.66 18.54
N THR A 487 7.26 -29.53 17.68
CA THR A 487 6.59 -30.74 17.21
C THR A 487 6.38 -31.80 18.30
N LYS A 488 6.91 -31.58 19.51
CA LYS A 488 6.82 -32.51 20.65
C LYS A 488 5.66 -32.17 21.59
N LEU A 489 5.04 -31.00 21.45
CA LEU A 489 3.84 -30.66 22.25
C LEU A 489 2.70 -31.60 21.87
N SER A 490 2.11 -32.26 22.88
CA SER A 490 0.86 -32.99 22.70
C SER A 490 -0.31 -32.01 22.51
N ASP A 491 -1.46 -32.52 22.10
CA ASP A 491 -2.66 -31.69 21.93
C ASP A 491 -3.12 -31.08 23.27
N GLU A 492 -2.99 -31.81 24.38
CA GLU A 492 -3.27 -31.30 25.72
C GLU A 492 -2.33 -30.14 26.07
N GLN A 493 -1.04 -30.28 25.79
CA GLN A 493 -0.06 -29.22 26.04
C GLN A 493 -0.28 -28.00 25.17
N ARG A 494 -0.82 -28.17 23.95
CA ARG A 494 -1.22 -27.03 23.10
C ARG A 494 -2.41 -26.29 23.68
N TRP A 495 -3.38 -27.00 24.23
CA TRP A 495 -4.50 -26.36 24.94
C TRP A 495 -4.04 -25.66 26.21
N GLU A 496 -3.16 -26.27 27.01
CA GLU A 496 -2.56 -25.63 28.18
C GLU A 496 -1.78 -24.34 27.79
N PHE A 497 -1.04 -24.37 26.70
CA PHE A 497 -0.38 -23.17 26.14
C PHE A 497 -1.38 -22.06 25.84
N ILE A 498 -2.51 -22.40 25.23
CA ILE A 498 -3.58 -21.43 24.91
C ILE A 498 -4.15 -20.83 26.22
N GLU A 499 -4.42 -21.66 27.24
CA GLU A 499 -4.89 -21.19 28.52
C GLU A 499 -3.89 -20.25 29.22
N ASP A 500 -2.61 -20.64 29.26
CA ASP A 500 -1.55 -19.82 29.83
C ASP A 500 -1.44 -18.46 29.15
N TYR A 501 -1.53 -18.45 27.83
CA TYR A 501 -1.52 -17.19 27.06
C TYR A 501 -2.71 -16.30 27.43
N PHE A 502 -3.93 -16.84 27.50
CA PHE A 502 -5.13 -16.05 27.85
C PHE A 502 -5.22 -15.68 29.33
N THR A 503 -4.56 -16.38 30.19
CA THR A 503 -4.43 -16.01 31.63
C THR A 503 -3.35 -14.97 31.87
N GLY A 504 -2.65 -14.51 30.80
CA GLY A 504 -1.73 -13.40 30.86
C GLY A 504 -0.27 -13.80 31.13
N MET A 505 0.10 -15.06 30.88
CA MET A 505 1.50 -15.47 30.95
C MET A 505 2.31 -14.73 29.91
N SER A 506 3.43 -14.13 30.29
CA SER A 506 4.30 -13.39 29.38
C SER A 506 4.94 -14.31 28.34
N LEU A 507 5.40 -13.74 27.23
CA LEU A 507 6.10 -14.51 26.20
C LEU A 507 7.33 -15.22 26.75
N GLU A 508 8.08 -14.57 27.67
CA GLU A 508 9.20 -15.19 28.37
C GLU A 508 8.74 -16.40 29.21
N GLY A 509 7.65 -16.25 29.99
CA GLY A 509 7.10 -17.35 30.76
C GLY A 509 6.65 -18.54 29.91
N LEU A 510 6.01 -18.25 28.76
CA LEU A 510 5.66 -19.28 27.78
C LEU A 510 6.91 -19.96 27.19
N LYS A 511 7.95 -19.20 26.87
CA LYS A 511 9.24 -19.76 26.42
C LYS A 511 9.85 -20.67 27.47
N GLU A 512 9.95 -20.23 28.73
CA GLU A 512 10.49 -21.02 29.82
C GLU A 512 9.70 -22.32 30.01
N LYS A 513 8.38 -22.25 30.04
CA LYS A 513 7.53 -23.42 30.27
C LYS A 513 7.57 -24.44 29.13
N TYR A 514 7.49 -23.96 27.90
CA TYR A 514 7.31 -24.82 26.72
C TYR A 514 8.59 -25.07 25.89
N SER A 515 9.68 -24.28 26.05
CA SER A 515 10.97 -24.58 25.41
C SER A 515 11.76 -25.63 26.17
N CYS A 516 11.67 -25.71 27.49
CA CYS A 516 12.38 -26.70 28.31
C CYS A 516 12.02 -28.16 27.97
N VAL A 517 10.89 -28.42 27.36
CA VAL A 517 10.54 -29.78 26.88
C VAL A 517 11.48 -30.26 25.77
N VAL A 518 12.25 -29.36 25.14
CA VAL A 518 13.20 -29.67 24.06
C VAL A 518 14.59 -29.97 24.59
N GLU A 519 15.07 -29.29 25.63
CA GLU A 519 16.46 -29.42 26.10
C GLU A 519 16.70 -30.59 27.07
N CYS A 520 15.69 -30.96 27.85
CA CYS A 520 15.83 -32.04 28.84
C CYS A 520 16.05 -33.46 28.29
N ARG A 521 15.91 -33.69 26.96
CA ARG A 521 16.21 -35.00 26.34
C ARG A 521 17.56 -35.08 25.65
N LEU A 522 18.25 -33.96 25.44
CA LEU A 522 19.61 -33.97 24.88
C LEU A 522 20.72 -34.02 25.93
N CYS A 523 20.39 -33.82 27.22
CA CYS A 523 21.35 -33.90 28.32
C CYS A 523 21.41 -35.27 29.00
N LYS A 524 20.82 -36.31 28.41
CA LYS A 524 20.95 -37.70 28.86
C LYS A 524 21.38 -38.59 27.69
N VAL A 525 22.61 -38.41 27.25
CA VAL A 525 23.50 -39.50 26.73
C VAL A 525 24.91 -39.20 27.22
#